data_103abcdcdd9dd8a9e48fd624686d0f5e
#
_entry.id   103abcdcdd9dd8a9e48fd624686d0f5e
#
_cell.length_a   1.000
_cell.length_b   1.000
_cell.length_c   1.000
_cell.angle_alpha   90.00
_cell.angle_beta   90.00
_cell.angle_gamma   90.00
#
_symmetry.space_group_name_H-M   'P 1'
#
loop_
_entity.id
_entity.type
_entity.pdbx_description
1 polymer ?
#
loop_
_entity_poly.entity_id
_entity_poly.type
_entity_poly.pdbx_seq_one_letter_code
_entity_poly.pdbx_strand_id
1 'polypeptide(L)'
;MDPRQQRRPERPGRRGERPAIRRELPRQPGHRPEAAEGYRAAFRPSADLDRPYVSVSADVVVAADEATARELATGYGLWVRSIRSGEGAIAFPTPQQARAHAWTDADRALVADRVDTQFVGSPAQVAGQLEQLREATGADELIITTITHDHADRVRSYQLLAEKWKRR
;
A
#
# COMPACT_ATOMS: atom_id res chain seq x y z
N MET A 1 -45.73 7.61 44.71
CA MET A 1 -44.39 7.73 45.32
C MET A 1 -43.63 6.45 44.98
N ASP A 2 -42.83 6.46 43.93
CA ASP A 2 -41.95 5.33 43.57
C ASP A 2 -40.49 5.82 43.59
N PRO A 3 -39.67 5.36 44.51
CA PRO A 3 -38.27 5.77 44.64
C PRO A 3 -37.34 4.67 44.16
N ARG A 4 -37.15 4.53 42.88
CA ARG A 4 -36.02 3.76 42.33
C ARG A 4 -35.66 4.19 40.89
N GLN A 5 -35.20 5.42 40.71
CA GLN A 5 -34.32 5.75 39.58
C GLN A 5 -32.91 5.33 39.95
N GLN A 6 -32.57 4.10 39.57
CA GLN A 6 -31.17 3.62 39.61
C GLN A 6 -30.42 4.31 38.44
N ARG A 7 -29.53 5.21 38.82
CA ARG A 7 -28.51 5.80 37.91
C ARG A 7 -27.67 4.65 37.32
N ARG A 8 -27.73 4.51 36.00
CA ARG A 8 -26.74 3.69 35.29
C ARG A 8 -25.36 4.30 35.45
N PRO A 9 -24.31 3.52 35.77
CA PRO A 9 -22.95 4.04 35.76
C PRO A 9 -22.57 4.41 34.33
N GLU A 10 -22.07 5.62 34.14
CA GLU A 10 -21.45 6.07 32.90
C GLU A 10 -20.27 5.15 32.57
N ARG A 11 -20.29 4.58 31.38
CA ARG A 11 -19.17 3.84 30.83
C ARG A 11 -17.98 4.79 30.68
N PRO A 12 -16.77 4.43 31.13
CA PRO A 12 -15.58 5.25 30.90
C PRO A 12 -15.35 5.39 29.40
N GLY A 13 -15.00 6.61 29.00
CA GLY A 13 -14.89 7.09 27.66
C GLY A 13 -14.09 6.16 26.74
N ARG A 14 -14.51 6.12 25.49
CA ARG A 14 -13.82 5.49 24.39
C ARG A 14 -12.33 5.85 24.44
N ARG A 15 -11.50 4.83 24.56
CA ARG A 15 -10.06 4.96 24.29
C ARG A 15 -9.92 5.63 22.93
N GLY A 16 -9.22 6.75 22.90
CA GLY A 16 -8.97 7.48 21.67
C GLY A 16 -8.45 6.55 20.59
N GLU A 17 -9.17 6.47 19.47
CA GLU A 17 -8.71 5.76 18.29
C GLU A 17 -7.38 6.38 17.90
N ARG A 18 -6.32 5.57 17.93
CA ARG A 18 -5.00 5.95 17.46
C ARG A 18 -5.14 6.30 15.97
N PRO A 19 -4.68 7.45 15.51
CA PRO A 19 -4.60 7.70 14.08
C PRO A 19 -3.56 6.75 13.48
N ALA A 20 -4.00 5.61 13.01
CA ALA A 20 -3.21 4.77 12.13
C ALA A 20 -3.11 5.54 10.80
N ILE A 21 -1.98 6.18 10.55
CA ILE A 21 -1.72 6.77 9.22
C ILE A 21 -1.45 5.60 8.29
N ARG A 22 -2.52 5.01 7.77
CA ARG A 22 -2.50 4.20 6.56
C ARG A 22 -2.43 5.17 5.41
N ARG A 23 -1.27 5.42 4.89
CA ARG A 23 -1.13 6.26 3.73
C ARG A 23 -0.56 5.47 2.56
N GLU A 24 -1.39 5.31 1.55
CA GLU A 24 -0.98 4.99 0.21
C GLU A 24 -0.14 6.15 -0.32
N LEU A 25 1.01 5.80 -0.87
CA LEU A 25 1.93 6.80 -1.40
C LEU A 25 1.36 7.47 -2.64
N PRO A 26 1.55 8.77 -2.78
CA PRO A 26 1.29 9.44 -4.03
C PRO A 26 2.41 9.20 -5.03
N ARG A 27 2.06 9.43 -6.30
CA ARG A 27 2.90 9.34 -7.51
C ARG A 27 4.34 9.78 -7.31
N GLN A 28 5.28 9.08 -7.89
CA GLN A 28 6.61 9.64 -8.16
C GLN A 28 6.50 10.78 -9.21
N PRO A 29 7.25 11.87 -9.09
CA PRO A 29 8.02 12.40 -7.99
C PRO A 29 7.20 13.38 -7.17
N GLY A 30 7.06 13.17 -5.93
CA GLY A 30 6.32 14.07 -5.04
C GLY A 30 5.67 13.33 -3.88
N HIS A 31 6.44 12.50 -3.20
CA HIS A 31 6.03 11.98 -1.91
C HIS A 31 5.72 13.16 -1.02
N ARG A 32 4.53 13.19 -0.44
CA ARG A 32 4.23 14.18 0.58
C ARG A 32 4.77 13.69 1.92
N PRO A 33 5.99 14.04 2.31
CA PRO A 33 6.51 13.78 3.65
C PRO A 33 5.67 14.47 4.72
N GLU A 34 4.91 15.48 4.32
CA GLU A 34 4.09 16.35 5.16
C GLU A 34 3.18 15.62 6.15
N ALA A 35 2.65 14.45 5.76
CA ALA A 35 1.77 13.71 6.68
C ALA A 35 2.55 12.93 7.74
N ALA A 36 3.70 12.36 7.38
CA ALA A 36 4.57 11.71 8.35
C ALA A 36 5.21 12.76 9.27
N GLU A 37 5.58 13.91 8.73
CA GLU A 37 6.07 15.07 9.48
C GLU A 37 5.00 15.62 10.41
N GLY A 38 3.79 15.86 9.92
CA GLY A 38 2.65 16.29 10.73
C GLY A 38 2.31 15.32 11.85
N TYR A 39 2.36 14.01 11.58
CA TYR A 39 2.20 12.99 12.60
C TYR A 39 3.31 13.07 13.66
N ARG A 40 4.57 13.16 13.24
CA ARG A 40 5.70 13.26 14.17
C ARG A 40 5.62 14.52 15.03
N ALA A 41 5.25 15.64 14.43
CA ALA A 41 5.10 16.92 15.13
C ALA A 41 3.95 16.89 16.18
N ALA A 42 2.87 16.18 15.86
CA ALA A 42 1.70 16.06 16.74
C ALA A 42 1.78 14.89 17.73
N PHE A 43 2.80 14.02 17.61
CA PHE A 43 2.92 12.82 18.43
C PHE A 43 3.00 13.16 19.93
N ARG A 44 2.34 12.34 20.74
CA ARG A 44 2.45 12.37 22.20
C ARG A 44 2.79 10.97 22.68
N PRO A 45 3.86 10.78 23.46
CA PRO A 45 4.20 9.50 24.05
C PRO A 45 3.07 8.90 24.86
N SER A 46 2.98 7.57 24.85
CA SER A 46 2.00 6.78 25.62
C SER A 46 2.70 5.57 26.23
N ALA A 47 1.98 4.83 27.08
CA ALA A 47 2.51 3.60 27.68
C ALA A 47 2.88 2.51 26.63
N ASP A 48 2.30 2.58 25.45
CA ASP A 48 2.52 1.59 24.39
C ASP A 48 3.54 2.04 23.35
N LEU A 49 3.79 3.36 23.24
CA LEU A 49 4.66 3.93 22.20
C LEU A 49 5.31 5.21 22.73
N ASP A 50 6.60 5.18 22.94
CA ASP A 50 7.40 6.28 23.49
C ASP A 50 7.86 7.28 22.41
N ARG A 51 7.91 6.87 21.14
CA ARG A 51 8.30 7.66 19.98
C ARG A 51 7.36 7.40 18.78
N PRO A 52 7.26 8.34 17.81
CA PRO A 52 6.45 8.10 16.63
C PRO A 52 6.99 6.92 15.82
N TYR A 53 6.09 6.09 15.27
CA TYR A 53 6.42 4.97 14.41
C TYR A 53 5.61 5.07 13.13
N VAL A 54 6.28 5.06 11.97
CA VAL A 54 5.69 5.25 10.66
C VAL A 54 5.87 3.99 9.83
N SER A 55 4.77 3.32 9.49
CA SER A 55 4.73 2.23 8.52
C SER A 55 4.19 2.75 7.19
N VAL A 56 4.86 2.39 6.10
CA VAL A 56 4.47 2.77 4.74
C VAL A 56 4.24 1.51 3.91
N SER A 57 3.07 1.40 3.26
CA SER A 57 2.78 0.28 2.35
C SER A 57 3.16 0.61 0.92
N ALA A 58 3.69 -0.40 0.21
CA ALA A 58 4.07 -0.34 -1.19
C ALA A 58 3.54 -1.55 -1.96
N ASP A 59 2.92 -1.30 -3.12
CA ASP A 59 2.53 -2.35 -4.06
C ASP A 59 3.73 -2.67 -4.96
N VAL A 60 4.18 -3.92 -4.92
CA VAL A 60 5.46 -4.34 -5.49
C VAL A 60 5.28 -5.57 -6.37
N VAL A 61 5.89 -5.58 -7.55
CA VAL A 61 6.04 -6.79 -8.39
C VAL A 61 7.50 -6.91 -8.82
N VAL A 62 8.15 -7.99 -8.38
CA VAL A 62 9.56 -8.27 -8.69
C VAL A 62 9.65 -9.55 -9.50
N ALA A 63 10.40 -9.50 -10.60
CA ALA A 63 10.78 -10.69 -11.37
C ALA A 63 12.29 -10.67 -11.65
N ALA A 64 12.80 -11.71 -12.33
CA ALA A 64 14.22 -11.79 -12.67
C ALA A 64 14.71 -10.58 -13.47
N ASP A 65 13.83 -10.03 -14.31
CA ASP A 65 14.06 -8.83 -15.13
C ASP A 65 12.81 -7.94 -15.17
N GLU A 66 13.00 -6.71 -15.64
CA GLU A 66 11.96 -5.70 -15.69
C GLU A 66 10.82 -6.06 -16.66
N ALA A 67 11.13 -6.69 -17.80
CA ALA A 67 10.11 -7.03 -18.80
C ALA A 67 9.12 -8.06 -18.22
N THR A 68 9.64 -9.10 -17.59
CA THR A 68 8.84 -10.11 -16.89
C THR A 68 8.03 -9.49 -15.75
N ALA A 69 8.63 -8.60 -14.95
CA ALA A 69 7.90 -7.94 -13.87
C ALA A 69 6.73 -7.08 -14.40
N ARG A 70 6.93 -6.33 -15.49
CA ARG A 70 5.88 -5.54 -16.15
C ARG A 70 4.75 -6.41 -16.68
N GLU A 71 5.09 -7.55 -17.26
CA GLU A 71 4.10 -8.53 -17.74
C GLU A 71 3.23 -9.02 -16.58
N LEU A 72 3.84 -9.42 -15.45
CA LEU A 72 3.11 -9.87 -14.26
C LEU A 72 2.22 -8.78 -13.65
N ALA A 73 2.63 -7.53 -13.75
CA ALA A 73 1.88 -6.38 -13.23
C ALA A 73 0.72 -5.93 -14.13
N THR A 74 0.63 -6.42 -15.37
CA THR A 74 -0.34 -5.92 -16.38
C THR A 74 -1.80 -5.98 -15.92
N GLY A 75 -2.16 -6.98 -15.12
CA GLY A 75 -3.52 -7.16 -14.60
C GLY A 75 -3.98 -6.12 -13.58
N TYR A 76 -3.04 -5.43 -12.94
CA TYR A 76 -3.33 -4.57 -11.79
C TYR A 76 -4.28 -3.40 -12.13
N GLY A 77 -4.03 -2.71 -13.22
CA GLY A 77 -4.89 -1.60 -13.65
C GLY A 77 -6.34 -2.02 -13.88
N LEU A 78 -6.57 -3.15 -14.54
CA LEU A 78 -7.90 -3.67 -14.80
C LEU A 78 -8.62 -4.11 -13.50
N TRP A 79 -7.89 -4.70 -12.59
CA TRP A 79 -8.40 -5.06 -11.28
C TRP A 79 -8.78 -3.82 -10.45
N VAL A 80 -7.93 -2.79 -10.41
CA VAL A 80 -8.24 -1.50 -9.74
C VAL A 80 -9.45 -0.83 -10.37
N ARG A 81 -9.55 -0.85 -11.73
CA ARG A 81 -10.70 -0.30 -12.45
C ARG A 81 -12.00 -0.95 -11.98
N SER A 82 -12.05 -2.27 -11.89
CA SER A 82 -13.28 -2.98 -11.49
C SER A 82 -13.78 -2.56 -10.10
N ILE A 83 -12.86 -2.29 -9.17
CA ILE A 83 -13.21 -1.82 -7.83
C ILE A 83 -13.74 -0.37 -7.87
N ARG A 84 -13.08 0.49 -8.65
CA ARG A 84 -13.38 1.93 -8.68
C ARG A 84 -14.57 2.30 -9.56
N SER A 85 -14.90 1.46 -10.56
CA SER A 85 -16.10 1.65 -11.40
C SER A 85 -17.40 1.28 -10.69
N GLY A 86 -17.33 0.68 -9.50
CA GLY A 86 -18.51 0.21 -8.78
C GLY A 86 -19.00 -1.18 -9.20
N GLU A 87 -18.32 -1.83 -10.14
CA GLU A 87 -18.64 -3.20 -10.59
C GLU A 87 -18.25 -4.27 -9.54
N GLY A 88 -17.46 -3.88 -8.54
CA GLY A 88 -16.90 -4.78 -7.54
C GLY A 88 -15.57 -5.40 -7.98
N ALA A 89 -14.84 -5.96 -7.02
CA ALA A 89 -13.56 -6.60 -7.31
C ALA A 89 -13.74 -7.88 -8.12
N ILE A 90 -13.16 -7.94 -9.31
CA ILE A 90 -13.03 -9.17 -10.12
C ILE A 90 -11.88 -10.04 -9.62
N ALA A 91 -11.82 -11.32 -10.02
CA ALA A 91 -10.60 -12.10 -9.89
C ALA A 91 -9.44 -11.38 -10.59
N PHE A 92 -8.22 -11.46 -10.03
CA PHE A 92 -7.08 -10.75 -10.62
C PHE A 92 -6.85 -11.25 -12.06
N PRO A 93 -6.87 -10.33 -13.07
CA PRO A 93 -6.85 -10.72 -14.47
C PRO A 93 -5.53 -11.35 -14.91
N THR A 94 -5.60 -12.24 -15.89
CA THR A 94 -4.40 -12.67 -16.63
C THR A 94 -3.85 -11.50 -17.44
N PRO A 95 -2.56 -11.54 -17.84
CA PRO A 95 -2.00 -10.55 -18.76
C PRO A 95 -2.77 -10.47 -20.09
N GLN A 96 -3.27 -11.60 -20.60
CA GLN A 96 -4.08 -11.63 -21.83
C GLN A 96 -5.41 -10.89 -21.65
N GLN A 97 -6.11 -11.12 -20.57
CA GLN A 97 -7.37 -10.42 -20.26
C GLN A 97 -7.15 -8.92 -20.12
N ALA A 98 -6.08 -8.51 -19.42
CA ALA A 98 -5.76 -7.10 -19.24
C ALA A 98 -5.40 -6.40 -20.58
N ARG A 99 -4.70 -7.09 -21.48
CA ARG A 99 -4.40 -6.57 -22.82
C ARG A 99 -5.62 -6.55 -23.74
N ALA A 100 -6.55 -7.49 -23.59
CA ALA A 100 -7.78 -7.54 -24.39
C ALA A 100 -8.80 -6.47 -23.99
N HIS A 101 -8.65 -5.83 -22.82
CA HIS A 101 -9.55 -4.78 -22.36
C HIS A 101 -9.42 -3.53 -23.24
N ALA A 102 -10.56 -3.01 -23.70
CA ALA A 102 -10.61 -1.77 -24.49
C ALA A 102 -10.50 -0.54 -23.57
N TRP A 103 -9.28 -0.16 -23.25
CA TRP A 103 -8.99 0.98 -22.36
C TRP A 103 -9.45 2.31 -22.95
N THR A 104 -10.33 3.01 -22.25
CA THR A 104 -10.67 4.41 -22.52
C THR A 104 -9.74 5.36 -21.74
N ASP A 105 -9.71 6.64 -22.12
CA ASP A 105 -8.96 7.66 -21.38
C ASP A 105 -9.52 7.85 -19.96
N ALA A 106 -10.84 7.70 -19.80
CA ALA A 106 -11.48 7.73 -18.49
C ALA A 106 -11.03 6.57 -17.60
N ASP A 107 -10.91 5.34 -18.13
CA ASP A 107 -10.39 4.19 -17.39
C ASP A 107 -8.93 4.43 -16.96
N ARG A 108 -8.09 4.95 -17.87
CA ARG A 108 -6.69 5.25 -17.57
C ARG A 108 -6.57 6.29 -16.47
N ALA A 109 -7.35 7.37 -16.55
CA ALA A 109 -7.37 8.42 -15.53
C ALA A 109 -7.86 7.87 -14.16
N LEU A 110 -8.85 6.98 -14.19
CA LEU A 110 -9.41 6.37 -12.98
C LEU A 110 -8.39 5.56 -12.18
N VAL A 111 -7.42 4.92 -12.85
CA VAL A 111 -6.46 4.01 -12.21
C VAL A 111 -5.04 4.58 -12.11
N ALA A 112 -4.76 5.71 -12.74
CA ALA A 112 -3.40 6.24 -12.92
C ALA A 112 -2.64 6.39 -11.61
N ASP A 113 -3.26 6.93 -10.56
CA ASP A 113 -2.65 7.12 -9.25
C ASP A 113 -2.20 5.81 -8.60
N ARG A 114 -2.85 4.69 -8.90
CA ARG A 114 -2.50 3.37 -8.36
C ARG A 114 -1.44 2.69 -9.23
N VAL A 115 -1.59 2.74 -10.54
CA VAL A 115 -0.65 2.14 -11.49
C VAL A 115 0.71 2.84 -11.42
N ASP A 116 0.71 4.18 -11.38
CA ASP A 116 1.93 4.98 -11.36
C ASP A 116 2.71 4.86 -10.03
N THR A 117 2.10 4.34 -8.98
CA THR A 117 2.72 4.16 -7.67
C THR A 117 3.18 2.74 -7.37
N GLN A 118 3.00 1.80 -8.31
CA GLN A 118 3.56 0.46 -8.17
C GLN A 118 5.08 0.46 -8.38
N PHE A 119 5.75 -0.36 -7.59
CA PHE A 119 7.18 -0.65 -7.75
C PHE A 119 7.33 -1.95 -8.54
N VAL A 120 7.63 -1.84 -9.84
CA VAL A 120 7.70 -2.97 -10.76
C VAL A 120 9.06 -3.03 -11.41
N GLY A 121 9.76 -4.18 -11.31
CA GLY A 121 11.07 -4.32 -11.93
C GLY A 121 11.91 -5.48 -11.41
N SER A 122 13.20 -5.44 -11.74
CA SER A 122 14.18 -6.38 -11.21
C SER A 122 14.41 -6.16 -9.70
N PRO A 123 14.97 -7.16 -8.98
CA PRO A 123 15.24 -7.03 -7.54
C PRO A 123 16.09 -5.82 -7.17
N ALA A 124 17.03 -5.45 -8.03
CA ALA A 124 17.93 -4.31 -7.77
C ALA A 124 17.21 -2.97 -7.94
N GLN A 125 16.39 -2.84 -8.99
CA GLN A 125 15.60 -1.64 -9.26
C GLN A 125 14.60 -1.39 -8.14
N VAL A 126 13.78 -2.38 -7.82
CA VAL A 126 12.73 -2.25 -6.80
C VAL A 126 13.33 -2.00 -5.42
N ALA A 127 14.38 -2.71 -5.04
CA ALA A 127 15.02 -2.47 -3.76
C ALA A 127 15.60 -1.04 -3.65
N GLY A 128 16.15 -0.49 -4.73
CA GLY A 128 16.63 0.91 -4.76
C GLY A 128 15.49 1.91 -4.62
N GLN A 129 14.36 1.68 -5.31
CA GLN A 129 13.17 2.53 -5.22
C GLN A 129 12.55 2.50 -3.81
N LEU A 130 12.49 1.33 -3.18
CA LEU A 130 11.98 1.17 -1.81
C LEU A 130 12.87 1.86 -0.77
N GLU A 131 14.20 1.91 -0.98
CA GLU A 131 15.08 2.70 -0.12
C GLU A 131 14.83 4.19 -0.25
N GLN A 132 14.70 4.68 -1.49
CA GLN A 132 14.34 6.08 -1.73
C GLN A 132 13.00 6.42 -1.06
N LEU A 133 12.04 5.49 -1.13
CA LEU A 133 10.77 5.64 -0.44
C LEU A 133 10.95 5.75 1.06
N ARG A 134 11.72 4.84 1.67
CA ARG A 134 12.01 4.84 3.09
C ARG A 134 12.68 6.15 3.53
N GLU A 135 13.67 6.61 2.77
CA GLU A 135 14.39 7.85 3.04
C GLU A 135 13.47 9.07 2.93
N ALA A 136 12.68 9.16 1.86
CA ALA A 136 11.80 10.29 1.61
C ALA A 136 10.66 10.42 2.66
N THR A 137 10.19 9.28 3.21
CA THR A 137 9.12 9.26 4.22
C THR A 137 9.66 9.18 5.64
N GLY A 138 10.93 8.83 5.82
CA GLY A 138 11.51 8.48 7.11
C GLY A 138 10.80 7.28 7.75
N ALA A 139 10.27 6.35 6.96
CA ALA A 139 9.54 5.21 7.47
C ALA A 139 10.41 4.29 8.32
N ASP A 140 9.87 3.86 9.45
CA ASP A 140 10.47 2.84 10.31
C ASP A 140 10.24 1.44 9.73
N GLU A 141 9.15 1.27 8.97
CA GLU A 141 8.76 -0.01 8.37
C GLU A 141 8.15 0.17 6.98
N LEU A 142 8.48 -0.75 6.05
CA LEU A 142 7.83 -0.90 4.76
C LEU A 142 6.99 -2.17 4.74
N ILE A 143 5.70 -2.03 4.45
CA ILE A 143 4.75 -3.14 4.30
C ILE A 143 4.61 -3.42 2.81
N ILE A 144 5.12 -4.58 2.36
CA ILE A 144 5.11 -4.94 0.94
C ILE A 144 3.87 -5.76 0.62
N THR A 145 3.12 -5.31 -0.39
CA THR A 145 2.00 -6.03 -0.97
C THR A 145 2.34 -6.41 -2.40
N THR A 146 2.18 -7.69 -2.76
CA THR A 146 2.34 -8.16 -4.13
C THR A 146 1.05 -8.86 -4.58
N ILE A 147 0.53 -8.44 -5.74
CA ILE A 147 -0.64 -9.05 -6.37
C ILE A 147 -0.29 -9.43 -7.80
N THR A 148 -0.39 -10.71 -8.13
CA THR A 148 -0.20 -11.28 -9.46
C THR A 148 -1.31 -12.29 -9.73
N HIS A 149 -1.52 -12.65 -10.99
CA HIS A 149 -2.51 -13.67 -11.35
C HIS A 149 -2.13 -15.04 -10.78
N ASP A 150 -0.91 -15.47 -11.02
CA ASP A 150 -0.40 -16.74 -10.51
C ASP A 150 0.19 -16.58 -9.10
N HIS A 151 -0.18 -17.50 -8.21
CA HIS A 151 0.33 -17.53 -6.84
C HIS A 151 1.83 -17.81 -6.77
N ALA A 152 2.37 -18.64 -7.67
CA ALA A 152 3.80 -18.95 -7.70
C ALA A 152 4.63 -17.69 -8.03
N ASP A 153 4.16 -16.86 -8.96
CA ASP A 153 4.81 -15.59 -9.29
C ASP A 153 4.78 -14.61 -8.10
N ARG A 154 3.69 -14.57 -7.35
CA ARG A 154 3.60 -13.78 -6.11
C ARG A 154 4.63 -14.23 -5.08
N VAL A 155 4.72 -15.52 -4.82
CA VAL A 155 5.71 -16.09 -3.90
C VAL A 155 7.13 -15.78 -4.37
N ARG A 156 7.39 -15.95 -5.67
CA ARG A 156 8.70 -15.68 -6.26
C ARG A 156 9.09 -14.21 -6.16
N SER A 157 8.14 -13.30 -6.35
CA SER A 157 8.36 -11.85 -6.17
C SER A 157 8.86 -11.52 -4.76
N TYR A 158 8.19 -12.05 -3.72
CA TYR A 158 8.65 -11.87 -2.34
C TYR A 158 10.03 -12.47 -2.09
N GLN A 159 10.31 -13.67 -2.60
CA GLN A 159 11.61 -14.31 -2.45
C GLN A 159 12.74 -13.47 -3.04
N LEU A 160 12.56 -13.03 -4.28
CA LEU A 160 13.56 -12.21 -5.00
C LEU A 160 13.84 -10.90 -4.28
N LEU A 161 12.79 -10.23 -3.79
CA LEU A 161 12.96 -9.00 -3.05
C LEU A 161 13.66 -9.25 -1.71
N ALA A 162 13.24 -10.26 -0.95
CA ALA A 162 13.81 -10.59 0.35
C ALA A 162 15.30 -11.00 0.26
N GLU A 163 15.66 -11.78 -0.75
CA GLU A 163 17.06 -12.14 -1.03
C GLU A 163 17.92 -10.92 -1.31
N LYS A 164 17.39 -9.96 -2.09
CA LYS A 164 18.10 -8.72 -2.40
C LYS A 164 18.19 -7.81 -1.19
N TRP A 165 17.13 -7.70 -0.40
CA TRP A 165 17.06 -6.83 0.79
C TRP A 165 18.01 -7.28 1.90
N LYS A 166 18.14 -8.60 2.14
CA LYS A 166 19.04 -9.18 3.15
C LYS A 166 20.54 -9.01 2.85
N ARG A 167 20.89 -8.78 1.58
CA ARG A 167 22.30 -8.62 1.15
C ARG A 167 22.80 -7.18 1.23
N ARG A 168 22.04 -6.32 1.82
CA ARG A 168 22.33 -4.90 2.06
C ARG A 168 22.59 -4.66 3.54
#